data_8cbd66a46866941fb7b939c282646c16
#
_entry.id   8cbd66a46866941fb7b939c282646c16
#
_cell.length_a   1.000
_cell.length_b   1.000
_cell.length_c   1.000
_cell.angle_alpha   90.00
_cell.angle_beta   90.00
_cell.angle_gamma   90.00
#
_symmetry.space_group_name_H-M   'P 1'
#
loop_
_entity.id
_entity.type
_entity.pdbx_description
1 polymer ?
#
loop_
_entity_poly.entity_id
_entity_poly.type
_entity_poly.pdbx_seq_one_letter_code
_entity_poly.pdbx_strand_id
1 'polypeptide(L)'
;MLNIEKVKITTLSENSVADIDYIAEWGLSIHISIEGHQPILFDTGYRHACIYNARVAGIRLSEIDKIVLSHGHADHTGGLRSVLEVIKYENPNRKHIDIICHPAAIESQHVKHTDHYFYRGCPYYIDELTRLGARFKISSEPTWITEDILSSGEVPMKTDFESVAPICYLKKGNQYVNSTVEDDQALFILTNKGLIIILGCAHRGIINTVLYAREITKIEDVYMVIG
;
A
#
# COMPACT_ATOMS: atom_id res chain seq x y z
N MET A 1 21.52 4.16 4.94
CA MET A 1 21.07 2.75 4.77
C MET A 1 20.90 2.09 6.13
N LEU A 2 19.76 1.45 6.32
CA LEU A 2 19.39 0.78 7.55
C LEU A 2 20.19 -0.51 7.79
N ASN A 3 20.46 -0.83 9.05
CA ASN A 3 20.86 -2.19 9.41
C ASN A 3 19.63 -3.09 9.28
N ILE A 4 19.72 -4.17 8.47
CA ILE A 4 18.62 -5.11 8.23
C ILE A 4 18.06 -5.73 9.53
N GLU A 5 18.90 -5.95 10.55
CA GLU A 5 18.50 -6.50 11.84
C GLU A 5 17.55 -5.60 12.65
N LYS A 6 17.48 -4.31 12.27
CA LYS A 6 16.57 -3.33 12.87
C LYS A 6 15.21 -3.22 12.15
N VAL A 7 15.04 -3.93 11.04
CA VAL A 7 13.82 -3.90 10.24
C VAL A 7 12.95 -5.12 10.57
N LYS A 8 11.73 -4.87 11.04
CA LYS A 8 10.71 -5.89 11.25
C LYS A 8 9.52 -5.63 10.34
N ILE A 9 9.19 -6.63 9.52
CA ILE A 9 8.05 -6.61 8.61
C ILE A 9 7.03 -7.63 9.12
N THR A 10 5.79 -7.22 9.30
CA THR A 10 4.71 -8.09 9.79
C THR A 10 3.51 -7.95 8.88
N THR A 11 3.12 -9.04 8.21
CA THR A 11 1.90 -9.08 7.41
C THR A 11 0.68 -9.14 8.34
N LEU A 12 -0.21 -8.17 8.21
CA LEU A 12 -1.43 -8.04 9.03
C LEU A 12 -2.68 -8.48 8.28
N SER A 13 -2.68 -8.44 6.95
CA SER A 13 -3.74 -8.98 6.10
C SER A 13 -3.13 -9.64 4.89
N GLU A 14 -3.60 -10.84 4.57
CA GLU A 14 -3.17 -11.65 3.45
C GLU A 14 -4.24 -12.73 3.18
N ASN A 15 -4.23 -13.32 1.97
CA ASN A 15 -5.24 -14.29 1.51
C ASN A 15 -5.21 -15.61 2.27
N SER A 16 -4.14 -15.89 3.01
CA SER A 16 -3.96 -17.12 3.79
C SER A 16 -3.40 -16.84 5.17
N VAL A 17 -3.56 -17.79 6.10
CA VAL A 17 -2.96 -17.78 7.42
C VAL A 17 -2.37 -19.14 7.74
N ALA A 18 -1.26 -19.15 8.49
CA ALA A 18 -0.59 -20.36 8.93
C ALA A 18 -0.79 -20.64 10.43
N ASP A 19 -1.42 -19.71 11.16
CA ASP A 19 -1.63 -19.81 12.62
C ASP A 19 -3.11 -19.66 12.96
N ILE A 20 -3.57 -20.45 13.96
CA ILE A 20 -4.98 -20.53 14.38
C ILE A 20 -5.53 -19.22 14.94
N ASP A 21 -4.66 -18.38 15.50
CA ASP A 21 -5.08 -17.12 16.14
C ASP A 21 -5.28 -15.98 15.14
N TYR A 22 -4.79 -16.11 13.90
CA TYR A 22 -4.92 -15.09 12.85
C TYR A 22 -6.08 -15.37 11.93
N ILE A 23 -6.57 -14.33 11.28
CA ILE A 23 -7.61 -14.44 10.25
C ILE A 23 -7.06 -14.01 8.89
N ALA A 24 -7.46 -14.71 7.83
CA ALA A 24 -7.20 -14.34 6.44
C ALA A 24 -8.36 -13.50 5.89
N GLU A 25 -8.04 -12.60 4.98
CA GLU A 25 -9.04 -11.95 4.12
C GLU A 25 -8.41 -11.60 2.77
N TRP A 26 -9.22 -11.41 1.77
CA TRP A 26 -8.73 -10.97 0.47
C TRP A 26 -8.18 -9.55 0.59
N GLY A 27 -6.87 -9.41 0.41
CA GLY A 27 -6.20 -8.11 0.48
C GLY A 27 -4.95 -8.09 1.35
N LEU A 28 -4.15 -7.06 1.14
CA LEU A 28 -2.83 -6.93 1.76
C LEU A 28 -2.81 -5.81 2.80
N SER A 29 -2.11 -6.05 3.91
CA SER A 29 -1.66 -5.00 4.84
C SER A 29 -0.37 -5.43 5.51
N ILE A 30 0.63 -4.58 5.47
CA ILE A 30 1.97 -4.85 6.01
C ILE A 30 2.36 -3.74 6.98
N HIS A 31 2.69 -4.13 8.21
CA HIS A 31 3.28 -3.25 9.22
C HIS A 31 4.80 -3.31 9.13
N ILE A 32 5.43 -2.14 9.02
CA ILE A 32 6.88 -1.97 8.91
C ILE A 32 7.34 -1.20 10.15
N SER A 33 8.14 -1.85 10.98
CA SER A 33 8.77 -1.27 12.17
C SER A 33 10.28 -1.25 12.01
N ILE A 34 10.87 -0.11 12.31
CA ILE A 34 12.32 0.09 12.29
C ILE A 34 12.72 0.65 13.63
N GLU A 35 13.73 0.03 14.26
CA GLU A 35 14.22 0.48 15.57
C GLU A 35 14.65 1.95 15.53
N GLY A 36 14.08 2.77 16.42
CA GLY A 36 14.34 4.22 16.47
C GLY A 36 13.48 5.08 15.55
N HIS A 37 12.57 4.49 14.79
CA HIS A 37 11.62 5.18 13.91
C HIS A 37 10.17 4.88 14.27
N GLN A 38 9.27 5.75 13.89
CA GLN A 38 7.83 5.49 13.98
C GLN A 38 7.43 4.47 12.90
N PRO A 39 6.54 3.52 13.22
CA PRO A 39 6.12 2.51 12.27
C PRO A 39 5.28 3.06 11.13
N ILE A 40 5.31 2.34 10.00
CA ILE A 40 4.55 2.64 8.78
C ILE A 40 3.60 1.47 8.51
N LEU A 41 2.41 1.77 8.04
CA LEU A 41 1.50 0.77 7.49
C LEU A 41 1.48 0.89 5.97
N PHE A 42 1.73 -0.21 5.27
CA PHE A 42 1.60 -0.32 3.83
C PHE A 42 0.33 -1.11 3.53
N ASP A 43 -0.64 -0.48 2.89
CA ASP A 43 -2.01 -0.93 2.67
C ASP A 43 -2.80 -1.26 3.97
N THR A 44 -4.10 -1.49 3.84
CA THR A 44 -5.00 -1.64 4.99
C THR A 44 -5.85 -2.90 4.95
N GLY A 45 -5.69 -3.74 3.92
CA GLY A 45 -6.56 -4.89 3.68
C GLY A 45 -7.94 -4.49 3.16
N TYR A 46 -8.83 -5.45 3.12
CA TYR A 46 -10.18 -5.26 2.58
C TYR A 46 -11.17 -4.79 3.65
N ARG A 47 -11.09 -5.33 4.86
CA ARG A 47 -12.07 -5.04 5.94
C ARG A 47 -11.42 -4.96 7.33
N HIS A 48 -11.24 -6.10 7.99
CA HIS A 48 -10.95 -6.15 9.43
C HIS A 48 -9.70 -6.95 9.81
N ALA A 49 -9.16 -7.78 8.91
CA ALA A 49 -8.02 -8.65 9.23
C ALA A 49 -6.83 -7.83 9.73
N CYS A 50 -6.52 -6.70 9.11
CA CYS A 50 -5.45 -5.82 9.55
C CYS A 50 -5.57 -5.44 11.04
N ILE A 51 -6.76 -5.03 11.49
CA ILE A 51 -6.99 -4.60 12.89
C ILE A 51 -6.96 -5.78 13.85
N TYR A 52 -7.63 -6.87 13.48
CA TYR A 52 -7.69 -8.07 14.30
C TYR A 52 -6.28 -8.65 14.51
N ASN A 53 -5.56 -8.87 13.42
CA ASN A 53 -4.23 -9.45 13.43
C ASN A 53 -3.19 -8.54 14.08
N ALA A 54 -3.32 -7.21 13.97
CA ALA A 54 -2.49 -6.28 14.71
C ALA A 54 -2.62 -6.49 16.24
N ARG A 55 -3.86 -6.68 16.73
CA ARG A 55 -4.11 -6.96 18.16
C ARG A 55 -3.50 -8.29 18.60
N VAL A 56 -3.67 -9.35 17.78
CA VAL A 56 -3.06 -10.66 18.05
C VAL A 56 -1.53 -10.55 18.10
N ALA A 57 -0.93 -9.81 17.16
CA ALA A 57 0.52 -9.58 17.10
C ALA A 57 1.04 -8.60 18.16
N GLY A 58 0.18 -8.01 19.01
CA GLY A 58 0.57 -6.99 19.99
C GLY A 58 1.00 -5.66 19.36
N ILE A 59 0.58 -5.38 18.13
CA ILE A 59 0.89 -4.16 17.38
C ILE A 59 -0.18 -3.11 17.66
N ARG A 60 0.25 -1.94 18.10
CA ARG A 60 -0.64 -0.78 18.35
C ARG A 60 -0.72 0.08 17.10
N LEU A 61 -1.88 0.06 16.43
CA LEU A 61 -2.10 0.87 15.23
C LEU A 61 -2.02 2.39 15.50
N SER A 62 -2.28 2.82 16.73
CA SER A 62 -2.13 4.22 17.14
C SER A 62 -0.70 4.76 17.11
N GLU A 63 0.29 3.90 17.03
CA GLU A 63 1.71 4.27 16.91
C GLU A 63 2.14 4.51 15.46
N ILE A 64 1.35 4.07 14.48
CA ILE A 64 1.66 4.24 13.05
C ILE A 64 1.77 5.74 12.71
N ASP A 65 2.88 6.13 12.10
CA ASP A 65 3.13 7.51 11.69
C ASP A 65 2.50 7.86 10.35
N LYS A 66 2.60 6.94 9.40
CA LYS A 66 2.12 7.11 8.02
C LYS A 66 1.46 5.85 7.51
N ILE A 67 0.49 6.00 6.62
CA ILE A 67 -0.06 4.91 5.82
C ILE A 67 0.33 5.18 4.38
N VAL A 68 0.87 4.18 3.71
CA VAL A 68 1.19 4.22 2.27
C VAL A 68 0.25 3.27 1.57
N LEU A 69 -0.48 3.73 0.57
CA LEU A 69 -1.35 2.90 -0.26
C LEU A 69 -0.60 2.51 -1.52
N SER A 70 -0.51 1.21 -1.80
CA SER A 70 0.11 0.71 -3.03
C SER A 70 -0.68 1.16 -4.26
N HIS A 71 -1.99 1.02 -4.21
CA HIS A 71 -2.93 1.46 -5.24
C HIS A 71 -4.34 1.58 -4.67
N GLY A 72 -5.31 1.98 -5.50
CA GLY A 72 -6.66 2.33 -5.07
C GLY A 72 -7.66 1.18 -4.95
N HIS A 73 -7.29 -0.06 -5.27
CA HIS A 73 -8.24 -1.18 -5.18
C HIS A 73 -8.73 -1.42 -3.74
N ALA A 74 -9.98 -1.85 -3.62
CA ALA A 74 -10.66 -1.96 -2.33
C ALA A 74 -10.02 -2.98 -1.37
N ASP A 75 -9.36 -3.99 -1.89
CA ASP A 75 -8.62 -4.99 -1.10
C ASP A 75 -7.30 -4.46 -0.51
N HIS A 76 -6.91 -3.24 -0.84
CA HIS A 76 -5.79 -2.50 -0.26
C HIS A 76 -6.23 -1.27 0.54
N THR A 77 -7.40 -0.71 0.21
CA THR A 77 -7.91 0.54 0.80
C THR A 77 -9.13 0.35 1.69
N GLY A 78 -9.76 -0.83 1.65
CA GLY A 78 -11.05 -1.07 2.30
C GLY A 78 -11.01 -1.04 3.84
N GLY A 79 -9.87 -1.37 4.45
CA GLY A 79 -9.65 -1.25 5.89
C GLY A 79 -9.33 0.17 6.38
N LEU A 80 -9.05 1.13 5.47
CA LEU A 80 -8.51 2.44 5.81
C LEU A 80 -9.36 3.21 6.81
N ARG A 81 -10.69 3.26 6.62
CA ARG A 81 -11.59 3.92 7.56
C ARG A 81 -11.49 3.33 8.97
N SER A 82 -11.56 2.01 9.08
CA SER A 82 -11.52 1.32 10.37
C SER A 82 -10.17 1.49 11.06
N VAL A 83 -9.07 1.49 10.31
CA VAL A 83 -7.73 1.79 10.84
C VAL A 83 -7.67 3.21 11.40
N LEU A 84 -8.19 4.20 10.67
CA LEU A 84 -8.26 5.60 11.14
C LEU A 84 -9.14 5.75 12.39
N GLU A 85 -10.27 5.05 12.46
CA GLU A 85 -11.15 5.05 13.63
C GLU A 85 -10.43 4.48 14.86
N VAL A 86 -9.68 3.38 14.72
CA VAL A 86 -8.87 2.79 15.80
C VAL A 86 -7.77 3.77 16.24
N ILE A 87 -7.02 4.36 15.30
CA ILE A 87 -5.97 5.34 15.61
C ILE A 87 -6.56 6.52 16.39
N LYS A 88 -7.69 7.05 15.95
CA LYS A 88 -8.36 8.18 16.61
C LYS A 88 -8.90 7.81 18.00
N TYR A 89 -9.44 6.61 18.16
CA TYR A 89 -9.94 6.11 19.45
C TYR A 89 -8.81 5.92 20.46
N GLU A 90 -7.71 5.29 20.05
CA GLU A 90 -6.57 4.99 20.92
C GLU A 90 -5.69 6.24 21.19
N ASN A 91 -5.67 7.21 20.26
CA ASN A 91 -4.92 8.47 20.41
C ASN A 91 -5.77 9.68 20.02
N PRO A 92 -6.73 10.10 20.87
CA PRO A 92 -7.67 11.20 20.58
C PRO A 92 -6.99 12.55 20.33
N ASN A 93 -5.79 12.76 20.87
CA ASN A 93 -5.03 13.99 20.71
C ASN A 93 -4.28 14.09 19.37
N ARG A 94 -4.19 12.99 18.62
CA ARG A 94 -3.58 13.00 17.29
C ARG A 94 -4.49 13.70 16.30
N LYS A 95 -4.00 14.80 15.73
CA LYS A 95 -4.79 15.65 14.81
C LYS A 95 -4.95 15.01 13.44
N HIS A 96 -3.87 14.38 12.92
CA HIS A 96 -3.88 13.77 11.59
C HIS A 96 -2.82 12.66 11.45
N ILE A 97 -3.02 11.85 10.42
CA ILE A 97 -2.09 10.83 9.93
C ILE A 97 -1.91 11.03 8.42
N ASP A 98 -0.66 10.99 7.95
CA ASP A 98 -0.37 11.14 6.52
C ASP A 98 -0.71 9.86 5.76
N ILE A 99 -1.51 10.01 4.71
CA ILE A 99 -1.85 8.95 3.76
C ILE A 99 -1.11 9.28 2.45
N ILE A 100 -0.12 8.47 2.11
CA ILE A 100 0.69 8.67 0.92
C ILE A 100 0.13 7.78 -0.17
N CYS A 101 -0.24 8.36 -1.31
CA CYS A 101 -0.82 7.61 -2.42
C CYS A 101 -0.61 8.32 -3.75
N HIS A 102 -0.76 7.57 -4.83
CA HIS A 102 -0.79 8.11 -6.20
C HIS A 102 -2.13 8.84 -6.47
N PRO A 103 -2.19 9.85 -7.37
CA PRO A 103 -3.45 10.53 -7.73
C PRO A 103 -4.55 9.57 -8.20
N ALA A 104 -4.20 8.57 -9.00
CA ALA A 104 -5.18 7.62 -9.54
C ALA A 104 -5.72 6.63 -8.49
N ALA A 105 -5.09 6.51 -7.31
CA ALA A 105 -5.58 5.65 -6.21
C ALA A 105 -6.92 6.10 -5.62
N ILE A 106 -7.29 7.36 -5.84
CA ILE A 106 -8.56 7.95 -5.37
C ILE A 106 -9.58 8.13 -6.50
N GLU A 107 -9.27 7.66 -7.72
CA GLU A 107 -10.20 7.68 -8.85
C GLU A 107 -11.19 6.52 -8.79
N SER A 108 -12.23 6.60 -9.62
CA SER A 108 -13.30 5.59 -9.67
C SER A 108 -12.85 4.36 -10.48
N GLN A 109 -12.21 3.43 -9.79
CA GLN A 109 -11.65 2.21 -10.38
C GLN A 109 -12.69 1.10 -10.50
N HIS A 110 -12.68 0.38 -11.63
CA HIS A 110 -13.61 -0.68 -11.97
C HIS A 110 -12.88 -1.86 -12.60
N VAL A 111 -13.48 -3.04 -12.46
CA VAL A 111 -13.06 -4.25 -13.17
C VAL A 111 -14.21 -4.69 -14.08
N LYS A 112 -13.90 -4.95 -15.35
CA LYS A 112 -14.86 -5.52 -16.30
C LYS A 112 -14.87 -7.04 -16.18
N HIS A 113 -16.04 -7.60 -15.91
CA HIS A 113 -16.29 -9.03 -15.96
C HIS A 113 -17.47 -9.29 -16.89
N THR A 114 -17.25 -10.04 -17.96
CA THR A 114 -18.21 -10.18 -19.07
C THR A 114 -18.60 -8.82 -19.64
N ASP A 115 -19.88 -8.44 -19.63
CA ASP A 115 -20.39 -7.16 -20.12
C ASP A 115 -20.66 -6.12 -19.03
N HIS A 116 -20.22 -6.40 -17.78
CA HIS A 116 -20.52 -5.56 -16.62
C HIS A 116 -19.24 -4.97 -16.03
N TYR A 117 -19.37 -3.74 -15.51
CA TYR A 117 -18.32 -3.06 -14.78
C TYR A 117 -18.63 -3.04 -13.27
N PHE A 118 -17.74 -3.60 -12.48
CA PHE A 118 -17.87 -3.65 -11.02
C PHE A 118 -16.90 -2.66 -10.38
N TYR A 119 -17.42 -1.83 -9.49
CA TYR A 119 -16.58 -0.93 -8.71
C TYR A 119 -15.58 -1.73 -7.85
N ARG A 120 -14.32 -1.34 -7.92
CA ARG A 120 -13.21 -1.96 -7.17
C ARG A 120 -12.29 -0.94 -6.51
N GLY A 121 -12.61 0.34 -6.59
CA GLY A 121 -11.83 1.42 -5.98
C GLY A 121 -12.02 1.54 -4.47
N CYS A 122 -11.37 2.54 -3.90
CA CYS A 122 -11.51 2.89 -2.48
C CYS A 122 -12.99 3.11 -2.13
N PRO A 123 -13.54 2.38 -1.13
CA PRO A 123 -14.97 2.42 -0.84
C PRO A 123 -15.43 3.69 -0.08
N TYR A 124 -14.53 4.64 0.17
CA TYR A 124 -14.78 5.84 0.96
C TYR A 124 -14.50 7.11 0.18
N TYR A 125 -15.21 8.17 0.52
CA TYR A 125 -14.91 9.51 0.02
C TYR A 125 -13.75 10.12 0.80
N ILE A 126 -12.92 10.89 0.12
CA ILE A 126 -11.77 11.59 0.71
C ILE A 126 -12.19 12.48 1.88
N ASP A 127 -13.31 13.20 1.75
CA ASP A 127 -13.83 14.07 2.80
C ASP A 127 -14.22 13.29 4.07
N GLU A 128 -14.73 12.08 3.92
CA GLU A 128 -15.04 11.19 5.05
C GLU A 128 -13.77 10.81 5.81
N LEU A 129 -12.75 10.34 5.10
CA LEU A 129 -11.46 9.96 5.68
C LEU A 129 -10.73 11.16 6.30
N THR A 130 -10.83 12.33 5.68
CA THR A 130 -10.25 13.57 6.21
C THR A 130 -10.88 13.97 7.56
N ARG A 131 -12.19 13.78 7.74
CA ARG A 131 -12.86 14.01 9.05
C ARG A 131 -12.39 13.04 10.14
N LEU A 132 -11.90 11.88 9.75
CA LEU A 132 -11.26 10.91 10.66
C LEU A 132 -9.79 11.22 10.94
N GLY A 133 -9.24 12.26 10.32
CA GLY A 133 -7.86 12.71 10.51
C GLY A 133 -6.90 12.30 9.40
N ALA A 134 -7.35 11.74 8.29
CA ALA A 134 -6.49 11.49 7.15
C ALA A 134 -6.00 12.81 6.54
N ARG A 135 -4.70 12.91 6.26
CA ARG A 135 -4.07 13.98 5.49
C ARG A 135 -3.40 13.40 4.28
N PHE A 136 -4.05 13.51 3.13
CA PHE A 136 -3.55 12.93 1.88
C PHE A 136 -2.34 13.69 1.36
N LYS A 137 -1.27 12.93 1.05
CA LYS A 137 -0.04 13.35 0.36
C LYS A 137 -0.02 12.64 -0.98
N ILE A 138 -0.48 13.34 -2.00
CA ILE A 138 -0.73 12.79 -3.33
C ILE A 138 0.46 13.11 -4.23
N SER A 139 1.10 12.09 -4.82
CA SER A 139 2.21 12.23 -5.74
C SER A 139 2.28 11.05 -6.71
N SER A 140 2.55 11.30 -7.98
CA SER A 140 2.92 10.28 -8.97
C SER A 140 4.44 10.02 -9.00
N GLU A 141 5.21 10.90 -8.38
CA GLU A 141 6.66 10.83 -8.35
C GLU A 141 7.17 10.04 -7.13
N PRO A 142 8.39 9.49 -7.20
CA PRO A 142 9.03 8.88 -6.05
C PRO A 142 9.04 9.81 -4.84
N THR A 143 8.63 9.31 -3.69
CA THR A 143 8.47 10.12 -2.48
C THR A 143 9.19 9.48 -1.31
N TRP A 144 10.13 10.18 -0.71
CA TRP A 144 10.82 9.74 0.50
C TRP A 144 9.88 9.77 1.70
N ILE A 145 9.64 8.60 2.28
CA ILE A 145 8.84 8.41 3.48
C ILE A 145 9.68 8.68 4.73
N THR A 146 10.91 8.19 4.71
CA THR A 146 12.01 8.48 5.63
C THR A 146 13.30 8.63 4.83
N GLU A 147 14.44 8.83 5.48
CA GLU A 147 15.77 8.88 4.80
C GLU A 147 16.17 7.57 4.10
N ASP A 148 15.58 6.44 4.50
CA ASP A 148 15.91 5.11 3.98
C ASP A 148 14.69 4.35 3.41
N ILE A 149 13.52 4.97 3.35
CA ILE A 149 12.30 4.37 2.77
C ILE A 149 11.74 5.30 1.71
N LEU A 150 11.58 4.75 0.51
CA LEU A 150 11.10 5.44 -0.67
C LEU A 150 9.84 4.76 -1.22
N SER A 151 8.76 5.53 -1.42
CA SER A 151 7.66 5.09 -2.29
C SER A 151 8.05 5.31 -3.74
N SER A 152 7.78 4.32 -4.60
CA SER A 152 8.20 4.36 -6.00
C SER A 152 7.52 5.46 -6.83
N GLY A 153 6.31 5.88 -6.43
CA GLY A 153 5.43 6.55 -7.36
C GLY A 153 5.04 5.62 -8.50
N GLU A 154 4.69 6.16 -9.67
CA GLU A 154 4.33 5.38 -10.85
C GLU A 154 5.49 4.51 -11.35
N VAL A 155 5.30 3.18 -11.37
CA VAL A 155 6.28 2.23 -11.88
C VAL A 155 6.26 2.21 -13.41
N PRO A 156 7.36 2.49 -14.14
CA PRO A 156 7.37 2.46 -15.59
C PRO A 156 7.31 1.03 -16.15
N MET A 157 6.54 0.84 -17.22
CA MET A 157 6.48 -0.43 -17.96
C MET A 157 7.69 -0.52 -18.90
N LYS A 158 8.70 -1.32 -18.55
CA LYS A 158 9.98 -1.44 -19.28
C LYS A 158 10.17 -2.79 -19.97
N THR A 159 9.59 -3.85 -19.42
CA THR A 159 9.67 -5.20 -19.98
C THR A 159 8.62 -5.39 -21.08
N ASP A 160 8.87 -6.28 -22.01
CA ASP A 160 7.96 -6.64 -23.10
C ASP A 160 7.02 -7.82 -22.76
N PHE A 161 7.25 -8.45 -21.61
CA PHE A 161 6.50 -9.64 -21.17
C PHE A 161 5.58 -9.37 -19.95
N GLU A 162 5.71 -8.23 -19.26
CA GLU A 162 4.78 -7.82 -18.22
C GLU A 162 3.75 -6.81 -18.78
N SER A 163 2.50 -6.98 -18.45
CA SER A 163 1.40 -6.12 -18.89
C SER A 163 0.31 -6.04 -17.85
N VAL A 164 -0.38 -4.91 -17.79
CA VAL A 164 -1.56 -4.74 -16.94
C VAL A 164 -2.72 -5.56 -17.52
N ALA A 165 -3.47 -6.23 -16.64
CA ALA A 165 -4.63 -7.01 -17.04
C ALA A 165 -5.66 -6.11 -17.76
N PRO A 166 -6.17 -6.50 -18.96
CA PRO A 166 -7.03 -5.66 -19.78
C PRO A 166 -8.46 -5.51 -19.22
N ILE A 167 -8.69 -5.96 -18.00
CA ILE A 167 -9.96 -5.89 -17.28
C ILE A 167 -10.08 -4.66 -16.38
N CYS A 168 -9.01 -3.89 -16.20
CA CYS A 168 -8.98 -2.70 -15.33
C CYS A 168 -9.47 -1.46 -16.08
N TYR A 169 -10.37 -0.69 -15.45
CA TYR A 169 -10.99 0.49 -16.02
C TYR A 169 -11.10 1.62 -15.00
N LEU A 170 -11.01 2.85 -15.50
CA LEU A 170 -11.41 4.07 -14.77
C LEU A 170 -12.74 4.56 -15.31
N LYS A 171 -13.64 4.99 -14.43
CA LYS A 171 -14.87 5.65 -14.83
C LYS A 171 -14.64 7.17 -14.88
N LYS A 172 -14.68 7.75 -16.09
CA LYS A 172 -14.56 9.19 -16.34
C LYS A 172 -15.90 9.72 -16.85
N GLY A 173 -16.66 10.39 -15.98
CA GLY A 173 -18.04 10.77 -16.25
C GLY A 173 -18.92 9.54 -16.50
N ASN A 174 -19.51 9.43 -17.72
CA ASN A 174 -20.35 8.29 -18.11
C ASN A 174 -19.58 7.23 -18.93
N GLN A 175 -18.29 7.36 -19.09
CA GLN A 175 -17.48 6.44 -19.89
C GLN A 175 -16.53 5.61 -19.02
N TYR A 176 -16.30 4.37 -19.45
CA TYR A 176 -15.26 3.51 -18.90
C TYR A 176 -14.07 3.49 -19.85
N VAL A 177 -12.90 3.89 -19.39
CA VAL A 177 -11.66 3.89 -20.15
C VAL A 177 -10.71 2.85 -19.55
N ASN A 178 -9.96 2.15 -20.39
CA ASN A 178 -8.96 1.20 -19.89
C ASN A 178 -8.00 1.91 -18.95
N SER A 179 -7.71 1.27 -17.82
CA SER A 179 -6.70 1.71 -16.86
C SER A 179 -5.40 0.95 -17.08
N THR A 180 -4.30 1.68 -17.05
CA THR A 180 -2.94 1.11 -16.97
C THR A 180 -2.48 0.94 -15.53
N VAL A 181 -3.40 1.10 -14.56
CA VAL A 181 -3.16 1.02 -13.11
C VAL A 181 -1.91 1.83 -12.74
N GLU A 182 -1.92 3.10 -13.13
CA GLU A 182 -0.78 4.04 -12.95
C GLU A 182 -0.44 4.25 -11.46
N ASP A 183 -1.42 4.01 -10.60
CA ASP A 183 -1.28 4.10 -9.15
C ASP A 183 -0.54 2.92 -8.50
N ASP A 184 -0.22 1.86 -9.25
CA ASP A 184 0.48 0.70 -8.71
C ASP A 184 1.93 1.06 -8.34
N GLN A 185 2.14 1.31 -7.06
CA GLN A 185 3.42 1.69 -6.48
C GLN A 185 3.90 0.69 -5.42
N ALA A 186 5.20 0.74 -5.14
CA ALA A 186 5.87 -0.11 -4.17
C ALA A 186 6.63 0.71 -3.13
N LEU A 187 7.01 0.09 -2.01
CA LEU A 187 7.99 0.66 -1.08
C LEU A 187 9.35 0.00 -1.26
N PHE A 188 10.39 0.83 -1.27
CA PHE A 188 11.79 0.40 -1.29
C PHE A 188 12.44 0.78 0.03
N ILE A 189 12.95 -0.21 0.76
CA ILE A 189 13.69 -0.02 2.01
C ILE A 189 15.17 -0.28 1.72
N LEU A 190 16.00 0.74 1.95
CA LEU A 190 17.42 0.72 1.64
C LEU A 190 18.19 0.18 2.86
N THR A 191 18.75 -1.02 2.74
CA THR A 191 19.46 -1.69 3.84
C THR A 191 20.92 -1.97 3.50
N ASN A 192 21.71 -2.27 4.53
CA ASN A 192 23.12 -2.69 4.40
C ASN A 192 23.31 -4.05 3.71
N LYS A 193 22.21 -4.76 3.37
CA LYS A 193 22.22 -6.03 2.64
C LYS A 193 21.60 -5.92 1.24
N GLY A 194 21.19 -4.72 0.83
CA GLY A 194 20.47 -4.48 -0.41
C GLY A 194 19.05 -3.97 -0.18
N LEU A 195 18.26 -3.93 -1.24
CA LEU A 195 16.87 -3.45 -1.21
C LEU A 195 15.93 -4.50 -0.64
N ILE A 196 15.01 -4.07 0.22
CA ILE A 196 13.76 -4.77 0.44
C ILE A 196 12.70 -4.05 -0.39
N ILE A 197 12.01 -4.77 -1.26
CA ILE A 197 10.94 -4.26 -2.12
C ILE A 197 9.62 -4.82 -1.61
N ILE A 198 8.72 -3.94 -1.20
CA ILE A 198 7.37 -4.32 -0.76
C ILE A 198 6.40 -3.89 -1.85
N LEU A 199 5.72 -4.86 -2.42
CA LEU A 199 4.75 -4.73 -3.49
C LEU A 199 3.32 -4.74 -2.94
N GLY A 200 2.39 -4.06 -3.63
CA GLY A 200 0.97 -4.36 -3.55
C GLY A 200 0.64 -5.55 -4.45
N CYS A 201 -0.29 -5.34 -5.39
CA CYS A 201 -0.59 -6.37 -6.40
C CYS A 201 0.42 -6.48 -7.53
N ALA A 202 1.36 -5.55 -7.65
CA ALA A 202 2.32 -5.46 -8.76
C ALA A 202 1.65 -5.55 -10.14
N HIS A 203 0.55 -4.83 -10.35
CA HIS A 203 -0.19 -4.78 -11.62
C HIS A 203 0.70 -4.36 -12.79
N ARG A 204 1.70 -3.52 -12.54
CA ARG A 204 2.66 -3.05 -13.56
C ARG A 204 3.88 -3.96 -13.68
N GLY A 205 3.91 -5.07 -12.96
CA GLY A 205 4.94 -6.11 -13.06
C GLY A 205 5.99 -6.04 -11.97
N ILE A 206 6.34 -7.23 -11.48
CA ILE A 206 7.36 -7.40 -10.44
C ILE A 206 8.74 -7.02 -10.98
N ILE A 207 9.06 -7.46 -12.20
CA ILE A 207 10.37 -7.20 -12.81
C ILE A 207 10.50 -5.72 -13.17
N ASN A 208 9.45 -5.10 -13.71
CA ASN A 208 9.42 -3.64 -13.92
C ASN A 208 9.72 -2.89 -12.62
N THR A 209 9.10 -3.30 -11.51
CA THR A 209 9.31 -2.68 -10.19
C THR A 209 10.73 -2.87 -9.68
N VAL A 210 11.30 -4.08 -9.82
CA VAL A 210 12.69 -4.36 -9.41
C VAL A 210 13.69 -3.55 -10.22
N LEU A 211 13.51 -3.48 -11.55
CA LEU A 211 14.37 -2.70 -12.42
C LEU A 211 14.29 -1.21 -12.08
N TYR A 212 13.09 -0.72 -11.81
CA TYR A 212 12.89 0.67 -11.42
C TYR A 212 13.48 0.99 -10.04
N ALA A 213 13.33 0.08 -9.06
CA ALA A 213 13.95 0.21 -7.75
C ALA A 213 15.47 0.42 -7.85
N ARG A 214 16.15 -0.44 -8.62
CA ARG A 214 17.60 -0.33 -8.88
C ARG A 214 17.97 1.01 -9.54
N GLU A 215 17.18 1.41 -10.53
CA GLU A 215 17.42 2.65 -11.26
C GLU A 215 17.36 3.88 -10.37
N ILE A 216 16.31 4.02 -9.55
CA ILE A 216 16.13 5.26 -8.76
C ILE A 216 16.93 5.27 -7.46
N THR A 217 17.18 4.09 -6.86
CA THR A 217 17.97 4.00 -5.63
C THR A 217 19.47 3.88 -5.85
N LYS A 218 19.91 3.48 -7.06
CA LYS A 218 21.29 3.14 -7.42
C LYS A 218 21.87 1.98 -6.62
N ILE A 219 20.99 1.10 -6.09
CA ILE A 219 21.38 -0.12 -5.36
C ILE A 219 21.02 -1.33 -6.24
N GLU A 220 22.01 -2.10 -6.62
CA GLU A 220 21.83 -3.27 -7.52
C GLU A 220 21.33 -4.52 -6.77
N ASP A 221 21.77 -4.71 -5.53
CA ASP A 221 21.44 -5.89 -4.76
C ASP A 221 20.01 -5.80 -4.20
N VAL A 222 19.21 -6.83 -4.46
CA VAL A 222 17.88 -7.00 -3.87
C VAL A 222 17.94 -8.11 -2.85
N TYR A 223 17.74 -7.76 -1.59
CA TYR A 223 17.75 -8.71 -0.49
C TYR A 223 16.45 -9.50 -0.39
N MET A 224 15.31 -8.83 -0.62
CA MET A 224 13.99 -9.44 -0.44
C MET A 224 12.92 -8.73 -1.30
N VAL A 225 11.97 -9.51 -1.80
CA VAL A 225 10.73 -9.01 -2.41
C VAL A 225 9.56 -9.65 -1.67
N ILE A 226 8.59 -8.84 -1.26
CA ILE A 226 7.37 -9.25 -0.53
C ILE A 226 6.17 -8.59 -1.21
N GLY A 227 5.04 -9.31 -1.31
CA GLY A 227 3.77 -8.79 -1.83
C GLY A 227 2.84 -9.87 -2.30
#